data_01c38841c50ffa7e0de01c15d9220023
#
_entry.id   01c38841c50ffa7e0de01c15d9220023
#
_cell.length_a   1.000
_cell.length_b   1.000
_cell.length_c   1.000
_cell.angle_alpha   90.00
_cell.angle_beta   90.00
_cell.angle_gamma   90.00
#
_symmetry.space_group_name_H-M   'P 1'
#
loop_
_entity.id
_entity.type
_entity.pdbx_description
1 polymer ?
#
loop_
_entity_poly.entity_id
_entity_poly.type
_entity_poly.pdbx_seq_one_letter_code
_entity_poly.pdbx_strand_id
1 'polypeptide(L)'
;MNKLAFITGATSGIGLATAKALAENGYDLALAARSEEKLYAIKNSFEKDYGVKVTPYPLDVRDRDAVQNTAGRCLSETGTPDVLVNDAGLARGLEPYSSNDVDDIIQTIDTNIKGLFLVTRAFLPAMLK
;
A
#
# COMPACT_ATOMS: atom_id res chain seq x y z
N MET A 1 5.25 -17.65 13.79
CA MET A 1 4.54 -16.62 13.01
C MET A 1 5.51 -15.88 12.09
N ASN A 2 5.09 -15.65 10.87
CA ASN A 2 5.89 -14.86 9.94
C ASN A 2 5.83 -13.37 10.31
N LYS A 3 6.88 -12.63 9.97
CA LYS A 3 6.82 -11.18 9.99
C LYS A 3 5.83 -10.69 8.93
N LEU A 4 5.24 -9.53 9.17
CA LEU A 4 4.21 -8.94 8.30
C LEU A 4 4.69 -7.62 7.73
N ALA A 5 4.49 -7.43 6.44
CA ALA A 5 4.71 -6.14 5.77
C ALA A 5 3.40 -5.60 5.22
N PHE A 6 3.11 -4.33 5.49
CA PHE A 6 2.03 -3.59 4.86
C PHE A 6 2.62 -2.70 3.76
N ILE A 7 2.13 -2.85 2.53
CA ILE A 7 2.70 -2.17 1.36
C ILE A 7 1.59 -1.45 0.60
N THR A 8 1.74 -0.15 0.43
CA THR A 8 0.88 0.62 -0.47
C THR A 8 1.50 0.66 -1.87
N GLY A 9 0.70 0.92 -2.90
CA GLY A 9 1.18 0.92 -4.28
C GLY A 9 1.68 -0.45 -4.73
N ALA A 10 1.10 -1.52 -4.22
CA ALA A 10 1.65 -2.87 -4.30
C ALA A 10 1.46 -3.57 -5.63
N THR A 11 0.67 -3.02 -6.55
CA THR A 11 0.29 -3.73 -7.79
C THR A 11 1.19 -3.46 -8.98
N SER A 12 2.16 -2.57 -8.85
CA SER A 12 3.06 -2.23 -9.96
C SER A 12 4.39 -1.67 -9.46
N GLY A 13 5.37 -1.63 -10.35
CA GLY A 13 6.64 -0.94 -10.14
C GLY A 13 7.40 -1.41 -8.90
N ILE A 14 7.91 -0.42 -8.15
CA ILE A 14 8.74 -0.66 -6.97
C ILE A 14 7.95 -1.36 -5.85
N GLY A 15 6.68 -1.00 -5.66
CA GLY A 15 5.83 -1.63 -4.65
C GLY A 15 5.63 -3.12 -4.91
N LEU A 16 5.36 -3.51 -6.14
CA LEU A 16 5.22 -4.92 -6.52
C LEU A 16 6.55 -5.67 -6.35
N ALA A 17 7.65 -5.08 -6.80
CA ALA A 17 8.97 -5.69 -6.66
C ALA A 17 9.37 -5.87 -5.18
N THR A 18 9.03 -4.89 -4.35
CA THR A 18 9.26 -4.96 -2.90
C THR A 18 8.42 -6.06 -2.26
N ALA A 19 7.14 -6.16 -2.63
CA ALA A 19 6.25 -7.21 -2.16
C ALA A 19 6.81 -8.60 -2.50
N LYS A 20 7.27 -8.78 -3.73
CA LYS A 20 7.88 -10.04 -4.16
C LYS A 20 9.12 -10.38 -3.35
N ALA A 21 10.03 -9.43 -3.17
CA ALA A 21 11.26 -9.65 -2.39
C ALA A 21 10.96 -10.03 -0.94
N LEU A 22 9.97 -9.39 -0.32
CA LEU A 22 9.57 -9.73 1.04
C LEU A 22 8.91 -11.10 1.12
N ALA A 23 8.05 -11.45 0.15
CA ALA A 23 7.45 -12.78 0.09
C ALA A 23 8.51 -13.88 -0.08
N GLU A 24 9.50 -13.66 -0.93
CA GLU A 24 10.64 -14.58 -1.11
C GLU A 24 11.41 -14.79 0.18
N ASN A 25 11.39 -13.82 1.09
CA ASN A 25 12.05 -13.89 2.39
C ASN A 25 11.10 -14.31 3.52
N GLY A 26 9.95 -14.85 3.20
CA GLY A 26 9.04 -15.46 4.16
C GLY A 26 8.13 -14.49 4.91
N TYR A 27 7.99 -13.25 4.47
CA TYR A 27 7.06 -12.30 5.05
C TYR A 27 5.64 -12.60 4.58
N ASP A 28 4.68 -12.52 5.50
CA ASP A 28 3.29 -12.36 5.13
C ASP A 28 3.07 -10.92 4.68
N LEU A 29 2.11 -10.72 3.79
CA LEU A 29 1.90 -9.43 3.14
C LEU A 29 0.47 -8.94 3.35
N ALA A 30 0.33 -7.66 3.65
CA ALA A 30 -0.91 -6.92 3.54
C ALA A 30 -0.70 -5.89 2.42
N LEU A 31 -1.38 -6.09 1.31
CA LEU A 31 -1.14 -5.31 0.10
C LEU A 31 -2.29 -4.35 -0.18
N ALA A 32 -1.97 -3.07 -0.32
CA ALA A 32 -2.95 -2.03 -0.57
C ALA A 32 -2.71 -1.37 -1.93
N ALA A 33 -3.77 -1.26 -2.70
CA ALA A 33 -3.80 -0.56 -3.98
C ALA A 33 -5.25 -0.32 -4.38
N ARG A 34 -5.48 0.49 -5.40
CA ARG A 34 -6.85 0.79 -5.83
C ARG A 34 -7.51 -0.35 -6.60
N SER A 35 -6.74 -1.16 -7.32
CA SER A 35 -7.28 -2.24 -8.15
C SER A 35 -7.42 -3.53 -7.36
N GLU A 36 -8.65 -3.86 -6.97
CA GLU A 36 -8.97 -5.11 -6.29
C GLU A 36 -8.58 -6.33 -7.13
N GLU A 37 -8.89 -6.30 -8.43
CA GLU A 37 -8.57 -7.40 -9.35
C GLU A 37 -7.08 -7.72 -9.37
N LYS A 38 -6.23 -6.68 -9.47
CA LYS A 38 -4.78 -6.87 -9.48
C LYS A 38 -4.27 -7.40 -8.13
N LEU A 39 -4.83 -6.92 -7.03
CA LEU A 39 -4.47 -7.40 -5.69
C LEU A 39 -4.75 -8.89 -5.52
N TYR A 40 -5.92 -9.35 -5.96
CA TYR A 40 -6.27 -10.76 -5.87
C TYR A 40 -5.43 -11.65 -6.78
N ALA A 41 -5.05 -11.16 -7.96
CA ALA A 41 -4.15 -11.88 -8.85
C ALA A 41 -2.77 -12.07 -8.20
N ILE A 42 -2.24 -11.04 -7.55
CA ILE A 42 -0.97 -11.11 -6.82
C ILE A 42 -1.10 -12.06 -5.62
N LYS A 43 -2.18 -11.95 -4.86
CA LYS A 43 -2.44 -12.86 -3.73
C LYS A 43 -2.35 -14.31 -4.17
N ASN A 44 -3.08 -14.68 -5.21
CA ASN A 44 -3.12 -16.06 -5.67
C ASN A 44 -1.74 -16.54 -6.14
N SER A 45 -1.03 -15.71 -6.87
CA SER A 45 0.31 -16.03 -7.36
C SER A 45 1.33 -16.16 -6.21
N PHE A 46 1.37 -15.23 -5.30
CA PHE A 46 2.36 -15.20 -4.22
C PHE A 46 2.11 -16.28 -3.17
N GLU A 47 0.86 -16.56 -2.85
CA GLU A 47 0.53 -17.66 -1.92
C GLU A 47 0.95 -18.99 -2.51
N LYS A 48 0.78 -19.19 -3.81
CA LYS A 48 1.20 -20.40 -4.50
C LYS A 48 2.73 -20.50 -4.59
N ASP A 49 3.39 -19.44 -5.00
CA ASP A 49 4.82 -19.46 -5.34
C ASP A 49 5.72 -19.40 -4.09
N TYR A 50 5.30 -18.70 -3.05
CA TYR A 50 6.14 -18.43 -1.87
C TYR A 50 5.62 -19.03 -0.58
N GLY A 51 4.38 -19.52 -0.57
CA GLY A 51 3.80 -20.15 0.63
C GLY A 51 3.53 -19.18 1.77
N VAL A 52 3.44 -17.89 1.49
CA VAL A 52 3.12 -16.85 2.48
C VAL A 52 1.64 -16.49 2.41
N LYS A 53 1.13 -15.87 3.48
CA LYS A 53 -0.25 -15.36 3.49
C LYS A 53 -0.26 -13.95 2.92
N VAL A 54 -1.18 -13.68 1.99
CA VAL A 54 -1.36 -12.35 1.38
C VAL A 54 -2.79 -11.89 1.60
N THR A 55 -2.94 -10.73 2.24
CA THR A 55 -4.25 -10.12 2.48
C THR A 55 -4.38 -8.85 1.65
N PRO A 56 -5.34 -8.80 0.72
CA PRO A 56 -5.55 -7.62 -0.12
C PRO A 56 -6.42 -6.58 0.57
N TYR A 57 -6.07 -5.31 0.40
CA TYR A 57 -6.84 -4.17 0.89
C TYR A 57 -7.01 -3.17 -0.25
N PRO A 58 -8.13 -3.20 -0.96
CA PRO A 58 -8.46 -2.15 -1.92
C PRO A 58 -8.52 -0.81 -1.19
N LEU A 59 -7.67 0.14 -1.59
CA LEU A 59 -7.50 1.39 -0.88
C LEU A 59 -7.02 2.50 -1.78
N ASP A 60 -7.69 3.65 -1.72
CA ASP A 60 -7.19 4.92 -2.20
C ASP A 60 -6.62 5.67 -1.00
N VAL A 61 -5.29 5.86 -0.98
CA VAL A 61 -4.60 6.48 0.17
C VAL A 61 -4.96 7.96 0.38
N ARG A 62 -5.64 8.59 -0.59
CA ARG A 62 -6.14 9.96 -0.45
C ARG A 62 -7.37 10.06 0.46
N ASP A 63 -8.07 8.94 0.65
CA ASP A 63 -9.30 8.87 1.44
C ASP A 63 -8.98 8.59 2.90
N ARG A 64 -9.09 9.62 3.73
CA ARG A 64 -8.77 9.56 5.15
C ARG A 64 -9.54 8.46 5.90
N ASP A 65 -10.85 8.38 5.68
CA ASP A 65 -11.68 7.42 6.39
C ASP A 65 -11.38 5.99 5.93
N ALA A 66 -11.16 5.79 4.63
CA ALA A 66 -10.75 4.50 4.08
C ALA A 66 -9.40 4.05 4.65
N VAL A 67 -8.45 4.95 4.79
CA VAL A 67 -7.14 4.63 5.41
C VAL A 67 -7.31 4.18 6.86
N GLN A 68 -8.09 4.92 7.65
CA GLN A 68 -8.34 4.55 9.04
C GLN A 68 -9.04 3.21 9.17
N ASN A 69 -10.06 2.97 8.36
CA ASN A 69 -10.80 1.70 8.35
C ASN A 69 -9.90 0.54 7.93
N THR A 70 -9.10 0.72 6.90
CA THR A 70 -8.17 -0.30 6.42
C THR A 70 -7.12 -0.63 7.48
N ALA A 71 -6.54 0.37 8.11
CA ALA A 71 -5.56 0.15 9.18
C ALA A 71 -6.18 -0.62 10.35
N GLY A 72 -7.37 -0.25 10.79
CA GLY A 72 -8.08 -0.95 11.85
C GLY A 72 -8.35 -2.41 11.50
N ARG A 73 -8.78 -2.67 10.27
CA ARG A 73 -8.99 -4.04 9.79
C ARG A 73 -7.69 -4.82 9.73
N CYS A 74 -6.64 -4.24 9.19
CA CYS A 74 -5.35 -4.90 9.11
C CYS A 74 -4.84 -5.29 10.49
N LEU A 75 -4.89 -4.35 11.45
CA LEU A 75 -4.43 -4.61 12.82
C LEU A 75 -5.22 -5.75 13.49
N SER A 76 -6.52 -5.86 13.23
CA SER A 76 -7.35 -6.93 13.83
C SER A 76 -7.28 -8.25 13.06
N GLU A 77 -7.18 -8.21 11.73
CA GLU A 77 -7.21 -9.41 10.88
C GLU A 77 -5.84 -10.07 10.73
N THR A 78 -4.78 -9.27 10.59
CA THR A 78 -3.43 -9.77 10.26
C THR A 78 -2.40 -9.47 11.34
N GLY A 79 -2.70 -8.55 12.24
CA GLY A 79 -1.77 -8.11 13.28
C GLY A 79 -1.03 -6.84 12.91
N THR A 80 -0.12 -6.44 13.79
CA THR A 80 0.68 -5.23 13.61
C THR A 80 1.79 -5.49 12.60
N PRO A 81 1.92 -4.67 11.54
CA PRO A 81 3.03 -4.82 10.61
C PRO A 81 4.38 -4.59 11.28
N ASP A 82 5.36 -5.41 10.91
CA ASP A 82 6.76 -5.20 11.27
C ASP A 82 7.41 -4.18 10.34
N VAL A 83 6.91 -4.11 9.10
CA VAL A 83 7.42 -3.22 8.05
C VAL A 83 6.24 -2.49 7.41
N LEU A 84 6.38 -1.20 7.24
CA LEU A 84 5.44 -0.36 6.49
C LEU A 84 6.17 0.23 5.28
N VAL A 85 5.68 -0.07 4.08
CA VAL A 85 6.25 0.44 2.83
C VAL A 85 5.23 1.39 2.19
N ASN A 86 5.55 2.67 2.19
CA ASN A 86 4.76 3.72 1.55
C ASN A 86 5.24 3.92 0.12
N ASP A 87 4.65 3.19 -0.83
CA ASP A 87 5.00 3.26 -2.24
C ASP A 87 3.84 3.76 -3.11
N ALA A 88 2.67 4.04 -2.54
CA ALA A 88 1.59 4.64 -3.30
C ALA A 88 2.00 6.03 -3.78
N GLY A 89 2.05 6.19 -5.09
CA GLY A 89 2.43 7.45 -5.70
C GLY A 89 2.00 7.49 -7.15
N LEU A 90 1.93 8.69 -7.68
CA LEU A 90 1.67 8.90 -9.09
C LEU A 90 2.34 10.20 -9.54
N ALA A 91 2.60 10.30 -10.84
CA ALA A 91 2.99 11.54 -11.49
C ALA A 91 2.01 11.78 -12.62
N ARG A 92 1.32 12.91 -12.57
CA ARG A 92 0.39 13.33 -13.60
C ARG A 92 0.81 14.70 -14.15
N GLY A 93 0.51 14.90 -15.43
CA GLY A 93 0.85 16.15 -16.07
C GLY A 93 2.30 16.19 -16.49
N LEU A 94 2.57 15.74 -17.72
CA LEU A 94 3.91 15.81 -18.33
C LEU A 94 4.16 17.15 -19.02
N GLU A 95 3.16 18.03 -19.06
CA GLU A 95 3.25 19.36 -19.62
C GLU A 95 4.06 20.28 -18.71
N PRO A 96 4.55 21.42 -19.24
CA PRO A 96 5.16 22.45 -18.41
C PRO A 96 4.22 22.89 -17.28
N TYR A 97 4.78 23.23 -16.11
CA TYR A 97 3.98 23.61 -14.94
C TYR A 97 2.92 24.66 -15.23
N SER A 98 3.26 25.63 -16.04
CA SER A 98 2.36 26.74 -16.42
C SER A 98 1.10 26.29 -17.18
N SER A 99 1.13 25.11 -17.79
CA SER A 99 0.00 24.55 -18.56
C SER A 99 -0.54 23.26 -17.95
N ASN A 100 -0.04 22.85 -16.78
CA ASN A 100 -0.49 21.66 -16.10
C ASN A 100 -1.91 21.83 -15.56
N ASP A 101 -2.69 20.76 -15.63
CA ASP A 101 -4.03 20.73 -15.04
C ASP A 101 -3.93 20.81 -13.52
N VAL A 102 -4.70 21.72 -12.92
CA VAL A 102 -4.69 21.92 -11.45
C VAL A 102 -5.15 20.66 -10.72
N ASP A 103 -6.13 19.94 -11.26
CA ASP A 103 -6.60 18.69 -10.64
C ASP A 103 -5.52 17.62 -10.64
N ASP A 104 -4.71 17.54 -11.68
CA ASP A 104 -3.57 16.61 -11.73
C ASP A 104 -2.51 16.97 -10.68
N ILE A 105 -2.25 18.26 -10.47
CA ILE A 105 -1.33 18.72 -9.41
C ILE A 105 -1.87 18.34 -8.05
N ILE A 106 -3.15 18.59 -7.79
CA ILE A 106 -3.79 18.24 -6.51
C ILE A 106 -3.77 16.74 -6.26
N GLN A 107 -4.11 15.93 -7.26
CA GLN A 107 -4.06 14.47 -7.12
C GLN A 107 -2.65 13.97 -6.81
N THR A 108 -1.64 14.54 -7.45
CA THR A 108 -0.25 14.17 -7.19
C THR A 108 0.14 14.47 -5.75
N ILE A 109 -0.20 15.65 -5.24
CA ILE A 109 0.06 16.03 -3.86
C ILE A 109 -0.73 15.14 -2.88
N ASP A 110 -2.01 14.92 -3.14
CA ASP A 110 -2.87 14.13 -2.26
C ASP A 110 -2.41 12.67 -2.17
N THR A 111 -1.91 12.10 -3.27
CA THR A 111 -1.42 10.74 -3.26
C THR A 111 -0.03 10.65 -2.66
N ASN A 112 0.92 11.46 -3.13
CA ASN A 112 2.34 11.30 -2.81
C ASN A 112 2.70 11.88 -1.44
N ILE A 113 1.96 12.87 -0.96
CA ILE A 113 2.25 13.58 0.29
C ILE A 113 1.19 13.27 1.34
N LYS A 114 -0.06 13.69 1.11
CA LYS A 114 -1.14 13.47 2.06
C LYS A 114 -1.37 11.99 2.34
N GLY A 115 -1.42 11.16 1.31
CA GLY A 115 -1.62 9.71 1.46
C GLY A 115 -0.52 9.06 2.29
N LEU A 116 0.73 9.44 2.07
CA LEU A 116 1.86 8.93 2.85
C LEU A 116 1.70 9.26 4.34
N PHE A 117 1.35 10.50 4.67
CA PHE A 117 1.13 10.91 6.06
C PHE A 117 -0.05 10.18 6.69
N LEU A 118 -1.14 10.03 5.96
CA LEU A 118 -2.35 9.36 6.48
C LEU A 118 -2.05 7.89 6.83
N VAL A 119 -1.40 7.17 5.94
CA VAL A 119 -1.07 5.75 6.15
C VAL A 119 -0.09 5.60 7.32
N THR A 120 0.98 6.39 7.32
CA THR A 120 1.98 6.36 8.38
C THR A 120 1.36 6.63 9.75
N ARG A 121 0.54 7.67 9.85
CA ARG A 121 -0.13 8.02 11.12
C ARG A 121 -1.08 6.92 11.60
N ALA A 122 -1.72 6.21 10.68
CA ALA A 122 -2.66 5.15 11.03
C ALA A 122 -1.98 3.92 11.63
N PHE A 123 -0.77 3.59 11.18
CA PHE A 123 -0.06 2.38 11.64
C PHE A 123 1.01 2.65 12.70
N LEU A 124 1.65 3.80 12.67
CA LEU A 124 2.82 4.06 13.49
C LEU A 124 2.59 3.87 15.00
N PRO A 125 1.47 4.35 15.59
CA PRO A 125 1.26 4.14 17.03
C PRO A 125 1.27 2.67 17.45
N ALA A 126 0.67 1.78 16.65
CA ALA A 126 0.69 0.35 16.93
C ALA A 126 2.09 -0.24 16.74
N MET A 127 2.82 0.20 15.72
CA MET A 127 4.15 -0.31 15.41
C MET A 127 5.20 0.09 16.47
N LEU A 128 4.98 1.18 17.18
CA LEU A 128 5.89 1.68 18.23
C LEU A 128 5.70 1.00 19.59
N LYS A 129 4.63 0.24 19.74
CA LYS A 129 4.42 -0.55 20.96
C LYS A 129 5.28 -1.80 20.91
#